data_ff4e44835c287c29610f3c86e289c2ff
#
_entry.id   ff4e44835c287c29610f3c86e289c2ff
#
_cell.length_a   1.000
_cell.length_b   1.000
_cell.length_c   1.000
_cell.angle_alpha   90.00
_cell.angle_beta   90.00
_cell.angle_gamma   90.00
#
_symmetry.space_group_name_H-M   'P 1'
#
loop_
_entity.id
_entity.type
_entity.pdbx_description
1 polymer ?
#
loop_
_entity_poly.entity_id
_entity_poly.type
_entity_poly.pdbx_seq_one_letter_code
_entity_poly.pdbx_strand_id
1 'polypeptide(L)'
;MSTARYIIAVLLMISLPLTIGWWYVIHPFVGFWRRVGKPITYMVLTVFFLGSMVGLFAIRDALVLTDFGTNWILIGVATGLVIPTIWLSIARAKYLSFATLVGVPELEADGAGGKLLDEGIYAVTRNPRYVEVAMGTLAYASFANYLGGYIVAVLTILGIHAVVVFEEKELGERFGEQYDAYKARVPRYIPRGGV
;
A
#
# COMPACT_ATOMS: atom_id res chain seq x y z
N MET A 1 -6.15 -25.73 -8.84
CA MET A 1 -6.38 -24.91 -7.64
C MET A 1 -5.12 -24.76 -6.77
N SER A 2 -4.41 -25.83 -6.41
CA SER A 2 -3.20 -25.76 -5.57
C SER A 2 -2.09 -24.86 -6.16
N THR A 3 -1.78 -25.00 -7.43
CA THR A 3 -0.77 -24.18 -8.12
C THR A 3 -1.12 -22.69 -8.12
N ALA A 4 -2.37 -22.34 -8.40
CA ALA A 4 -2.80 -20.93 -8.41
C ALA A 4 -2.70 -20.31 -6.99
N ARG A 5 -3.09 -21.05 -5.96
CA ARG A 5 -2.98 -20.61 -4.56
C ARG A 5 -1.53 -20.39 -4.16
N TYR A 6 -0.64 -21.31 -4.52
CA TYR A 6 0.81 -21.18 -4.28
C TYR A 6 1.40 -19.96 -4.99
N ILE A 7 1.07 -19.74 -6.26
CA ILE A 7 1.55 -18.56 -7.00
C ILE A 7 1.11 -17.27 -6.31
N ILE A 8 -0.17 -17.19 -5.90
CA ILE A 8 -0.68 -16.01 -5.17
C ILE A 8 0.03 -15.84 -3.82
N ALA A 9 0.28 -16.93 -3.07
CA ALA A 9 1.03 -16.85 -1.83
C ALA A 9 2.44 -16.29 -2.05
N VAL A 10 3.16 -16.79 -3.05
CA VAL A 10 4.51 -16.32 -3.40
C VAL A 10 4.50 -14.85 -3.83
N LEU A 11 3.52 -14.44 -4.64
CA LEU A 11 3.36 -13.04 -5.04
C LEU A 11 3.14 -12.12 -3.83
N LEU A 12 2.31 -12.53 -2.86
CA LEU A 12 2.12 -11.79 -1.61
C LEU A 12 3.44 -11.64 -0.83
N MET A 13 4.16 -12.76 -0.64
CA MET A 13 5.42 -12.80 0.11
C MET A 13 6.49 -11.87 -0.48
N ILE A 14 6.47 -11.67 -1.79
CA ILE A 14 7.46 -10.84 -2.50
C ILE A 14 6.97 -9.39 -2.61
N SER A 15 5.75 -9.15 -3.11
CA SER A 15 5.31 -7.81 -3.49
C SER A 15 5.00 -6.91 -2.30
N LEU A 16 4.37 -7.44 -1.25
CA LEU A 16 3.92 -6.60 -0.14
C LEU A 16 5.06 -6.04 0.71
N PRO A 17 6.07 -6.83 1.15
CA PRO A 17 7.21 -6.29 1.88
C PRO A 17 7.98 -5.26 1.05
N LEU A 18 8.11 -5.48 -0.26
CA LEU A 18 8.79 -4.55 -1.16
C LEU A 18 8.01 -3.25 -1.32
N THR A 19 6.68 -3.32 -1.48
CA THR A 19 5.83 -2.12 -1.63
C THR A 19 5.87 -1.25 -0.37
N ILE A 20 5.77 -1.85 0.81
CA ILE A 20 5.87 -1.12 2.09
C ILE A 20 7.30 -0.63 2.31
N GLY A 21 8.30 -1.48 2.03
CA GLY A 21 9.71 -1.12 2.13
C GLY A 21 10.08 0.10 1.31
N TRP A 22 9.48 0.26 0.12
CA TRP A 22 9.64 1.44 -0.72
C TRP A 22 9.33 2.74 0.05
N TRP A 23 8.19 2.80 0.74
CA TRP A 23 7.78 3.95 1.53
C TRP A 23 8.75 4.24 2.69
N TYR A 24 9.15 3.20 3.44
CA TYR A 24 10.07 3.33 4.56
C TYR A 24 11.50 3.69 4.15
N VAL A 25 11.90 3.41 2.91
CA VAL A 25 13.22 3.80 2.39
C VAL A 25 13.20 5.23 1.84
N ILE A 26 12.11 5.67 1.22
CA ILE A 26 12.05 7.02 0.62
C ILE A 26 11.71 8.07 1.67
N HIS A 27 10.60 7.94 2.38
CA HIS A 27 10.06 9.03 3.21
C HIS A 27 10.97 9.48 4.36
N PRO A 28 11.50 8.60 5.22
CA PRO A 28 12.37 9.03 6.32
C PRO A 28 13.69 9.64 5.84
N PHE A 29 14.12 9.30 4.62
CA PHE A 29 15.41 9.70 4.06
C PHE A 29 15.26 10.63 2.84
N VAL A 30 14.12 11.28 2.67
CA VAL A 30 13.84 12.14 1.51
C VAL A 30 14.91 13.23 1.31
N GLY A 31 15.40 13.85 2.40
CA GLY A 31 16.46 14.84 2.33
C GLY A 31 17.79 14.29 1.82
N PHE A 32 18.12 13.04 2.14
CA PHE A 32 19.27 12.35 1.58
C PHE A 32 19.08 12.08 0.08
N TRP A 33 17.94 11.51 -0.32
CA TRP A 33 17.65 11.18 -1.70
C TRP A 33 17.58 12.40 -2.62
N ARG A 34 17.08 13.53 -2.12
CA ARG A 34 17.12 14.81 -2.86
C ARG A 34 18.55 15.26 -3.17
N ARG A 35 19.49 15.09 -2.24
CA ARG A 35 20.92 15.42 -2.46
C ARG A 35 21.58 14.49 -3.45
N VAL A 36 21.24 13.21 -3.42
CA VAL A 36 21.74 12.19 -4.36
C VAL A 36 21.22 12.42 -5.78
N GLY A 37 20.03 12.96 -5.91
CA GLY A 37 19.39 13.24 -7.20
C GLY A 37 18.57 12.07 -7.75
N LYS A 38 17.48 12.40 -8.46
CA LYS A 38 16.47 11.43 -8.94
C LYS A 38 17.07 10.24 -9.71
N PRO A 39 17.95 10.42 -10.73
CA PRO A 39 18.43 9.28 -11.52
C PRO A 39 19.17 8.23 -10.68
N ILE A 40 20.08 8.69 -9.81
CA ILE A 40 20.87 7.80 -8.97
C ILE A 40 19.98 7.14 -7.90
N THR A 41 19.05 7.89 -7.30
CA THR A 41 18.06 7.36 -6.35
C THR A 41 17.29 6.20 -6.95
N TYR A 42 16.67 6.40 -8.12
CA TYR A 42 15.90 5.33 -8.76
C TYR A 42 16.76 4.16 -9.21
N MET A 43 17.98 4.40 -9.68
CA MET A 43 18.92 3.32 -10.01
C MET A 43 19.25 2.45 -8.78
N VAL A 44 19.66 3.08 -7.69
CA VAL A 44 20.00 2.38 -6.44
C VAL A 44 18.80 1.60 -5.88
N LEU A 45 17.64 2.25 -5.82
CA LEU A 45 16.42 1.61 -5.33
C LEU A 45 15.99 0.45 -6.23
N THR A 46 16.06 0.61 -7.56
CA THR A 46 15.74 -0.48 -8.50
C THR A 46 16.63 -1.68 -8.29
N VAL A 47 17.96 -1.48 -8.20
CA VAL A 47 18.90 -2.58 -7.94
C VAL A 47 18.61 -3.25 -6.60
N PHE A 48 18.39 -2.47 -5.54
CA PHE A 48 18.07 -2.99 -4.20
C PHE A 48 16.78 -3.81 -4.21
N PHE A 49 15.70 -3.29 -4.81
CA PHE A 49 14.41 -3.98 -4.83
C PHE A 49 14.42 -5.22 -5.74
N LEU A 50 15.10 -5.16 -6.90
CA LEU A 50 15.27 -6.35 -7.75
C LEU A 50 16.09 -7.44 -7.04
N GLY A 51 17.17 -7.07 -6.37
CA GLY A 51 17.96 -8.01 -5.56
C GLY A 51 17.13 -8.62 -4.43
N SER A 52 16.35 -7.80 -3.72
CA SER A 52 15.44 -8.26 -2.67
C SER A 52 14.36 -9.20 -3.22
N MET A 53 13.80 -8.88 -4.38
CA MET A 53 12.80 -9.74 -5.05
C MET A 53 13.41 -11.12 -5.38
N VAL A 54 14.61 -11.14 -5.95
CA VAL A 54 15.32 -12.39 -6.26
C VAL A 54 15.62 -13.18 -4.98
N GLY A 55 16.10 -12.52 -3.92
CA GLY A 55 16.36 -13.14 -2.62
C GLY A 55 15.10 -13.73 -1.99
N LEU A 56 14.00 -12.99 -1.93
CA LEU A 56 12.73 -13.49 -1.42
C LEU A 56 12.19 -14.65 -2.27
N PHE A 57 12.34 -14.57 -3.59
CA PHE A 57 11.93 -15.65 -4.48
C PHE A 57 12.79 -16.92 -4.27
N ALA A 58 14.08 -16.78 -3.99
CA ALA A 58 14.96 -17.92 -3.72
C ALA A 58 14.56 -18.71 -2.46
N ILE A 59 14.02 -18.02 -1.44
CA ILE A 59 13.57 -18.62 -0.18
C ILE A 59 12.05 -18.79 -0.09
N ARG A 60 11.32 -18.63 -1.18
CA ARG A 60 9.84 -18.60 -1.21
C ARG A 60 9.18 -19.79 -0.52
N ASP A 61 9.73 -20.99 -0.68
CA ASP A 61 9.15 -22.20 -0.10
C ASP A 61 9.21 -22.20 1.43
N ALA A 62 10.24 -21.57 2.00
CA ALA A 62 10.34 -21.34 3.44
C ALA A 62 9.39 -20.23 3.93
N LEU A 63 9.05 -19.28 3.07
CA LEU A 63 8.19 -18.14 3.42
C LEU A 63 6.71 -18.48 3.41
N VAL A 64 6.24 -19.33 2.49
CA VAL A 64 4.80 -19.64 2.39
C VAL A 64 4.28 -20.43 3.59
N LEU A 65 5.17 -21.17 4.28
CA LEU A 65 4.85 -21.95 5.49
C LEU A 65 3.74 -22.99 5.23
N THR A 66 2.82 -23.17 6.19
CA THR A 66 1.77 -24.19 6.16
C THR A 66 0.72 -23.90 5.10
N ASP A 67 0.43 -24.88 4.24
CA ASP A 67 -0.72 -24.87 3.33
C ASP A 67 -1.95 -25.45 4.06
N PHE A 68 -3.00 -24.62 4.24
CA PHE A 68 -4.27 -25.04 4.84
C PHE A 68 -5.26 -25.66 3.84
N GLY A 69 -4.85 -25.82 2.60
CA GLY A 69 -5.67 -26.42 1.54
C GLY A 69 -6.68 -25.43 0.92
N THR A 70 -7.47 -25.94 -0.01
CA THR A 70 -8.52 -25.17 -0.67
C THR A 70 -9.73 -25.04 0.23
N ASN A 71 -10.19 -23.81 0.48
CA ASN A 71 -11.38 -23.52 1.27
C ASN A 71 -12.34 -22.63 0.45
N TRP A 72 -13.49 -23.16 0.09
CA TRP A 72 -14.47 -22.47 -0.77
C TRP A 72 -15.12 -21.25 -0.10
N ILE A 73 -15.24 -21.25 1.23
CA ILE A 73 -15.75 -20.09 1.98
C ILE A 73 -14.73 -18.93 1.87
N LEU A 74 -13.44 -19.22 2.05
CA LEU A 74 -12.39 -18.22 1.92
C LEU A 74 -12.25 -17.70 0.48
N ILE A 75 -12.50 -18.55 -0.52
CA ILE A 75 -12.58 -18.11 -1.94
C ILE A 75 -13.76 -17.16 -2.14
N GLY A 76 -14.90 -17.45 -1.53
CA GLY A 76 -16.06 -16.53 -1.53
C GLY A 76 -15.74 -15.19 -0.87
N VAL A 77 -15.09 -15.21 0.28
CA VAL A 77 -14.60 -13.99 0.98
C VAL A 77 -13.62 -13.22 0.09
N ALA A 78 -12.64 -13.90 -0.50
CA ALA A 78 -11.68 -13.27 -1.41
C ALA A 78 -12.37 -12.57 -2.58
N THR A 79 -13.33 -13.24 -3.23
CA THR A 79 -14.12 -12.68 -4.34
C THR A 79 -14.90 -11.44 -3.89
N GLY A 80 -15.56 -11.52 -2.71
CA GLY A 80 -16.29 -10.39 -2.13
C GLY A 80 -15.41 -9.17 -1.82
N LEU A 81 -14.15 -9.39 -1.44
CA LEU A 81 -13.19 -8.31 -1.16
C LEU A 81 -12.56 -7.73 -2.44
N VAL A 82 -12.38 -8.53 -3.49
CA VAL A 82 -11.78 -8.06 -4.76
C VAL A 82 -12.66 -7.01 -5.43
N ILE A 83 -14.00 -7.15 -5.38
CA ILE A 83 -14.93 -6.22 -6.03
C ILE A 83 -14.75 -4.79 -5.52
N PRO A 84 -14.89 -4.49 -4.21
CA PRO A 84 -14.67 -3.16 -3.70
C PRO A 84 -13.21 -2.70 -3.81
N THR A 85 -12.22 -3.60 -3.80
CA THR A 85 -10.81 -3.27 -4.05
C THR A 85 -10.63 -2.69 -5.46
N ILE A 86 -11.17 -3.34 -6.49
CA ILE A 86 -11.11 -2.84 -7.88
C ILE A 86 -11.85 -1.51 -8.01
N TRP A 87 -13.03 -1.38 -7.40
CA TRP A 87 -13.78 -0.14 -7.41
C TRP A 87 -12.99 1.03 -6.78
N LEU A 88 -12.38 0.81 -5.61
CA LEU A 88 -11.51 1.79 -4.95
C LEU A 88 -10.32 2.17 -5.83
N SER A 89 -9.67 1.19 -6.47
CA SER A 89 -8.54 1.41 -7.37
C SER A 89 -8.92 2.33 -8.53
N ILE A 90 -10.05 2.07 -9.18
CA ILE A 90 -10.58 2.89 -10.28
C ILE A 90 -10.96 4.30 -9.80
N ALA A 91 -11.65 4.40 -8.66
CA ALA A 91 -12.07 5.68 -8.09
C ALA A 91 -10.87 6.56 -7.74
N ARG A 92 -9.83 5.97 -7.14
CA ARG A 92 -8.59 6.66 -6.75
C ARG A 92 -7.73 7.06 -7.95
N ALA A 93 -7.65 6.21 -8.99
CA ALA A 93 -6.82 6.46 -10.18
C ALA A 93 -7.17 7.78 -10.90
N LYS A 94 -8.36 8.32 -10.68
CA LYS A 94 -8.77 9.64 -11.20
C LYS A 94 -8.03 10.81 -10.55
N TYR A 95 -7.48 10.62 -9.34
CA TYR A 95 -6.87 11.69 -8.53
C TYR A 95 -5.37 11.52 -8.33
N LEU A 96 -4.85 10.30 -8.39
CA LEU A 96 -3.43 10.01 -8.17
C LEU A 96 -2.78 9.46 -9.45
N SER A 97 -1.80 10.22 -9.96
CA SER A 97 -0.97 9.76 -11.06
C SER A 97 0.01 8.66 -10.63
N PHE A 98 0.51 7.88 -11.59
CA PHE A 98 1.57 6.90 -11.32
C PHE A 98 2.84 7.58 -10.76
N ALA A 99 3.18 8.76 -11.25
CA ALA A 99 4.33 9.52 -10.75
C ALA A 99 4.21 9.82 -9.25
N THR A 100 3.01 10.20 -8.79
CA THR A 100 2.74 10.40 -7.35
C THR A 100 2.85 9.09 -6.57
N LEU A 101 2.45 7.97 -7.16
CA LEU A 101 2.53 6.66 -6.51
C LEU A 101 3.96 6.17 -6.27
N VAL A 102 4.91 6.56 -7.13
CA VAL A 102 6.33 6.17 -7.00
C VAL A 102 7.19 7.23 -6.31
N GLY A 103 6.59 8.28 -5.78
CA GLY A 103 7.29 9.28 -4.97
C GLY A 103 8.05 10.34 -5.78
N VAL A 104 7.65 10.60 -7.05
CA VAL A 104 8.31 11.64 -7.87
C VAL A 104 8.18 13.04 -7.23
N PRO A 105 6.99 13.46 -6.74
CA PRO A 105 6.86 14.76 -6.11
C PRO A 105 7.70 14.94 -4.85
N GLU A 106 7.90 13.87 -4.06
CA GLU A 106 8.69 13.89 -2.85
C GLU A 106 10.19 14.16 -3.11
N LEU A 107 10.65 13.74 -4.30
CA LEU A 107 12.04 13.93 -4.74
C LEU A 107 12.25 15.26 -5.49
N GLU A 108 11.23 16.11 -5.62
CA GLU A 108 11.36 17.45 -6.20
C GLU A 108 11.89 18.46 -5.18
N ALA A 109 12.70 19.42 -5.67
CA ALA A 109 13.44 20.34 -4.80
C ALA A 109 12.52 21.18 -3.91
N ASP A 110 11.35 21.54 -4.41
CA ASP A 110 10.45 22.46 -3.73
C ASP A 110 9.46 21.79 -2.78
N GLY A 111 9.33 20.45 -2.82
CA GLY A 111 8.51 19.65 -1.87
C GLY A 111 7.07 20.13 -1.60
N ALA A 112 6.76 21.34 -2.07
CA ALA A 112 5.60 22.13 -1.72
C ALA A 112 4.46 22.06 -2.76
N GLY A 113 4.69 21.39 -3.89
CA GLY A 113 3.72 21.36 -4.98
C GLY A 113 2.63 20.32 -4.78
N GLY A 114 1.42 20.75 -4.43
CA GLY A 114 0.24 19.91 -4.48
C GLY A 114 -0.94 20.53 -3.78
N LYS A 115 -2.13 20.24 -4.29
CA LYS A 115 -3.42 20.58 -3.68
C LYS A 115 -3.79 19.49 -2.70
N LEU A 116 -4.40 19.84 -1.57
CA LEU A 116 -5.03 18.86 -0.70
C LEU A 116 -6.16 18.15 -1.48
N LEU A 117 -6.11 16.82 -1.52
CA LEU A 117 -7.15 16.02 -2.15
C LEU A 117 -8.28 15.79 -1.13
N ASP A 118 -9.42 16.43 -1.35
CA ASP A 118 -10.59 16.33 -0.48
C ASP A 118 -11.90 16.09 -1.25
N GLU A 119 -11.77 15.77 -2.55
CA GLU A 119 -12.87 15.55 -3.49
C GLU A 119 -13.05 14.05 -3.83
N GLY A 120 -14.23 13.68 -4.35
CA GLY A 120 -14.52 12.32 -4.82
C GLY A 120 -14.32 11.27 -3.75
N ILE A 121 -13.51 10.25 -4.01
CA ILE A 121 -13.25 9.19 -3.02
C ILE A 121 -12.55 9.73 -1.76
N TYR A 122 -11.79 10.83 -1.86
CA TYR A 122 -11.15 11.48 -0.73
C TYR A 122 -12.13 12.28 0.13
N ALA A 123 -13.33 12.59 -0.35
CA ALA A 123 -14.43 13.12 0.48
C ALA A 123 -15.10 12.04 1.34
N VAL A 124 -14.90 10.75 1.00
CA VAL A 124 -15.50 9.59 1.69
C VAL A 124 -14.55 8.99 2.72
N THR A 125 -13.28 8.86 2.38
CA THR A 125 -12.20 8.40 3.26
C THR A 125 -10.91 9.13 2.94
N ARG A 126 -10.15 9.50 3.97
CA ARG A 126 -8.88 10.21 3.76
C ARG A 126 -7.81 9.35 3.12
N ASN A 127 -7.87 8.03 3.33
CA ASN A 127 -6.83 7.10 2.95
C ASN A 127 -7.35 5.95 2.05
N PRO A 128 -8.01 6.25 0.90
CA PRO A 128 -8.63 5.23 0.05
C PRO A 128 -7.63 4.21 -0.50
N ARG A 129 -6.39 4.64 -0.81
CA ARG A 129 -5.30 3.78 -1.26
C ARG A 129 -4.96 2.69 -0.24
N TYR A 130 -4.90 3.05 1.02
CA TYR A 130 -4.52 2.13 2.09
C TYR A 130 -5.65 1.17 2.44
N VAL A 131 -6.90 1.61 2.32
CA VAL A 131 -8.08 0.72 2.40
C VAL A 131 -8.05 -0.30 1.25
N GLU A 132 -7.79 0.17 0.02
CA GLU A 132 -7.64 -0.68 -1.17
C GLU A 132 -6.56 -1.76 -0.96
N VAL A 133 -5.36 -1.37 -0.52
CA VAL A 133 -4.25 -2.32 -0.30
C VAL A 133 -4.59 -3.30 0.82
N ALA A 134 -5.18 -2.86 1.92
CA ALA A 134 -5.58 -3.75 3.02
C ALA A 134 -6.62 -4.79 2.58
N MET A 135 -7.66 -4.36 1.87
CA MET A 135 -8.70 -5.26 1.35
C MET A 135 -8.15 -6.23 0.31
N GLY A 136 -7.35 -5.75 -0.64
CA GLY A 136 -6.69 -6.58 -1.65
C GLY A 136 -5.75 -7.62 -1.02
N THR A 137 -4.98 -7.23 -0.02
CA THR A 137 -4.10 -8.12 0.73
C THR A 137 -4.89 -9.23 1.44
N LEU A 138 -5.99 -8.89 2.11
CA LEU A 138 -6.87 -9.86 2.75
C LEU A 138 -7.53 -10.79 1.74
N ALA A 139 -7.95 -10.27 0.58
CA ALA A 139 -8.51 -11.07 -0.50
C ALA A 139 -7.50 -12.12 -1.00
N TYR A 140 -6.28 -11.70 -1.30
CA TYR A 140 -5.23 -12.59 -1.78
C TYR A 140 -4.81 -13.61 -0.71
N ALA A 141 -4.67 -13.20 0.56
CA ALA A 141 -4.34 -14.12 1.65
C ALA A 141 -5.44 -15.16 1.86
N SER A 142 -6.71 -14.76 1.80
CA SER A 142 -7.86 -15.66 1.89
C SER A 142 -7.91 -16.66 0.72
N PHE A 143 -7.66 -16.20 -0.51
CA PHE A 143 -7.59 -17.08 -1.68
C PHE A 143 -6.42 -18.06 -1.60
N ALA A 144 -5.24 -17.58 -1.24
CA ALA A 144 -4.04 -18.40 -1.14
C ALA A 144 -4.14 -19.43 -0.02
N ASN A 145 -4.63 -19.05 1.14
CA ASN A 145 -4.82 -19.86 2.35
C ASN A 145 -3.53 -20.55 2.82
N TYR A 146 -2.44 -19.77 2.88
CA TYR A 146 -1.16 -20.16 3.45
C TYR A 146 -0.87 -19.34 4.71
N LEU A 147 -0.24 -19.96 5.71
CA LEU A 147 0.10 -19.26 6.96
C LEU A 147 0.97 -18.03 6.71
N GLY A 148 1.99 -18.14 5.85
CA GLY A 148 2.84 -17.02 5.49
C GLY A 148 2.04 -15.85 4.91
N GLY A 149 1.03 -16.12 4.06
CA GLY A 149 0.13 -15.11 3.51
C GLY A 149 -0.61 -14.31 4.57
N TYR A 150 -1.11 -14.97 5.60
CA TYR A 150 -1.79 -14.30 6.71
C TYR A 150 -0.82 -13.46 7.56
N ILE A 151 0.37 -13.99 7.85
CA ILE A 151 1.40 -13.25 8.59
C ILE A 151 1.77 -11.95 7.83
N VAL A 152 2.07 -12.05 6.54
CA VAL A 152 2.40 -10.88 5.73
C VAL A 152 1.22 -9.93 5.63
N ALA A 153 -0.02 -10.42 5.54
CA ALA A 153 -1.21 -9.57 5.53
C ALA A 153 -1.33 -8.73 6.82
N VAL A 154 -1.15 -9.35 7.98
CA VAL A 154 -1.17 -8.64 9.27
C VAL A 154 -0.04 -7.60 9.34
N LEU A 155 1.19 -7.98 9.00
CA LEU A 155 2.33 -7.07 9.00
C LEU A 155 2.14 -5.91 8.01
N THR A 156 1.55 -6.18 6.84
CA THR A 156 1.21 -5.16 5.84
C THR A 156 0.21 -4.15 6.39
N ILE A 157 -0.87 -4.60 7.03
CA ILE A 157 -1.91 -3.72 7.58
C ILE A 157 -1.34 -2.85 8.72
N LEU A 158 -0.51 -3.42 9.59
CA LEU A 158 0.18 -2.67 10.64
C LEU A 158 1.17 -1.65 10.04
N GLY A 159 1.97 -2.06 9.06
CA GLY A 159 2.90 -1.18 8.36
C GLY A 159 2.20 -0.03 7.64
N ILE A 160 1.11 -0.30 6.93
CA ILE A 160 0.26 0.71 6.31
C ILE A 160 -0.27 1.71 7.34
N HIS A 161 -0.74 1.24 8.50
CA HIS A 161 -1.24 2.14 9.53
C HIS A 161 -0.15 3.11 10.01
N ALA A 162 1.08 2.62 10.20
CA ALA A 162 2.21 3.49 10.55
C ALA A 162 2.51 4.52 9.45
N VAL A 163 2.52 4.11 8.17
CA VAL A 163 2.70 5.03 7.04
C VAL A 163 1.62 6.12 7.05
N VAL A 164 0.35 5.75 7.21
CA VAL A 164 -0.77 6.71 7.26
C VAL A 164 -0.60 7.72 8.39
N VAL A 165 -0.13 7.28 9.56
CA VAL A 165 0.11 8.21 10.68
C VAL A 165 1.20 9.23 10.33
N PHE A 166 2.27 8.82 9.67
CA PHE A 166 3.33 9.73 9.24
C PHE A 166 2.85 10.68 8.12
N GLU A 167 2.14 10.17 7.12
CA GLU A 167 1.59 11.01 6.05
C GLU A 167 0.57 12.03 6.58
N GLU A 168 -0.32 11.63 7.48
CA GLU A 168 -1.29 12.56 8.07
C GLU A 168 -0.61 13.65 8.92
N LYS A 169 0.52 13.34 9.57
CA LYS A 169 1.32 14.33 10.27
C LYS A 169 1.94 15.33 9.29
N GLU A 170 2.57 14.83 8.21
CA GLU A 170 3.16 15.68 7.17
C GLU A 170 2.10 16.57 6.50
N LEU A 171 0.92 16.03 6.19
CA LEU A 171 -0.19 16.81 5.65
C LEU A 171 -0.68 17.89 6.62
N GLY A 172 -0.72 17.60 7.92
CA GLY A 172 -1.04 18.58 8.95
C GLY A 172 -0.02 19.71 9.04
N GLU A 173 1.27 19.40 8.98
CA GLU A 173 2.35 20.40 8.97
C GLU A 173 2.32 21.25 7.69
N ARG A 174 1.91 20.69 6.56
CA ARG A 174 1.91 21.34 5.25
C ARG A 174 0.68 22.20 5.00
N PHE A 175 -0.51 21.73 5.35
CA PHE A 175 -1.79 22.37 5.05
C PHE A 175 -2.47 23.03 6.27
N GLY A 176 -1.96 22.82 7.48
CA GLY A 176 -2.44 23.45 8.70
C GLY A 176 -3.95 23.31 8.92
N GLU A 177 -4.63 24.45 9.16
CA GLU A 177 -6.07 24.52 9.44
C GLU A 177 -6.93 23.88 8.34
N GLN A 178 -6.51 23.95 7.06
CA GLN A 178 -7.23 23.32 5.96
C GLN A 178 -7.28 21.80 6.14
N TYR A 179 -6.17 21.19 6.55
CA TYR A 179 -6.13 19.74 6.81
C TYR A 179 -6.90 19.37 8.08
N ASP A 180 -6.89 20.20 9.12
CA ASP A 180 -7.65 19.96 10.34
C ASP A 180 -9.17 20.01 10.08
N ALA A 181 -9.65 20.96 9.27
CA ALA A 181 -11.03 21.02 8.83
C ALA A 181 -11.42 19.79 7.98
N TYR A 182 -10.53 19.33 7.11
CA TYR A 182 -10.73 18.09 6.32
C TYR A 182 -10.80 16.86 7.23
N LYS A 183 -9.87 16.72 8.18
CA LYS A 183 -9.80 15.61 9.14
C LYS A 183 -11.03 15.54 10.05
N ALA A 184 -11.64 16.67 10.38
CA ALA A 184 -12.86 16.71 11.18
C ALA A 184 -14.08 16.15 10.42
N ARG A 185 -14.15 16.34 9.10
CA ARG A 185 -15.27 15.91 8.24
C ARG A 185 -15.14 14.47 7.75
N VAL A 186 -13.92 14.05 7.38
CA VAL A 186 -13.69 12.81 6.65
C VAL A 186 -12.97 11.80 7.54
N PRO A 187 -13.47 10.56 7.67
CA PRO A 187 -12.83 9.51 8.49
C PRO A 187 -11.53 9.02 7.87
N ARG A 188 -10.66 8.44 8.72
CA ARG A 188 -9.36 7.94 8.28
C ARG A 188 -9.48 6.77 7.29
N TYR A 189 -10.34 5.80 7.56
CA TYR A 189 -10.49 4.58 6.76
C TYR A 189 -11.94 4.27 6.40
N ILE A 190 -12.77 3.98 7.40
CA ILE A 190 -14.14 3.48 7.21
C ILE A 190 -15.10 4.67 7.22
N PRO A 191 -15.93 4.83 6.19
CA PRO A 191 -16.96 5.85 6.16
C PRO A 191 -17.86 5.75 7.40
N ARG A 192 -18.11 6.88 8.06
CA ARG A 192 -19.13 6.92 9.12
C ARG A 192 -20.49 6.79 8.44
N GLY A 193 -21.24 5.74 8.78
CA GLY A 193 -22.61 5.58 8.29
C GLY A 193 -23.46 6.74 8.77
N GLY A 194 -23.96 7.53 7.80
CA GLY A 194 -24.88 8.63 8.06
C GLY A 194 -24.36 9.99 7.57
N VAL A 195 -24.39 10.20 6.28
CA VAL A 195 -24.65 11.48 5.63
C VAL A 195 -25.68 11.20 4.55
#